data_607f64ba2d69c2deea3d66bce5e84eb1
#
_entry.id   607f64ba2d69c2deea3d66bce5e84eb1
#
_cell.length_a   1.000
_cell.length_b   1.000
_cell.length_c   1.000
_cell.angle_alpha   90.00
_cell.angle_beta   90.00
_cell.angle_gamma   90.00
#
_symmetry.space_group_name_H-M   'P 1'
#
loop_
_entity.id
_entity.type
_entity.pdbx_description
1 polymer ?
#
loop_
_entity_poly.entity_id
_entity_poly.type
_entity_poly.pdbx_seq_one_letter_code
_entity_poly.pdbx_strand_id
1 'polypeptide(L)'
;MLWFNKQAEEAVNLYTNLFQNSKIDNVFKQPDGGVLTIDFELLGLKYVALNGGDMFSFTEAFSVIVRCNDQAEVDKYWDALVTDGGSPGRCGWLKDKFGLSWQIIPKQLGECLGNPDPTKSKAAMNAMMGMSKLIVSELEAAVK
;
A
#
# COMPACT_ATOMS: atom_id res chain seq x y z
N MET A 1 -11.31 5.13 8.86
CA MET A 1 -10.57 4.85 10.12
C MET A 1 -9.81 3.55 9.97
N LEU A 2 -8.56 3.50 10.45
CA LEU A 2 -7.74 2.29 10.51
C LEU A 2 -7.69 1.81 11.96
N TRP A 3 -8.08 0.57 12.19
CA TRP A 3 -8.11 -0.04 13.52
C TRP A 3 -6.83 -0.85 13.78
N PHE A 4 -6.07 -0.47 14.81
CA PHE A 4 -4.87 -1.18 15.26
C PHE A 4 -5.09 -1.75 16.66
N ASN A 5 -4.40 -2.83 16.99
CA ASN A 5 -4.39 -3.31 18.36
C ASN A 5 -3.74 -2.27 19.30
N LYS A 6 -2.45 -1.97 19.08
CA LYS A 6 -1.67 -1.00 19.88
C LYS A 6 -0.61 -0.26 19.06
N GLN A 7 -0.55 -0.49 17.75
CA GLN A 7 0.56 -0.05 16.91
C GLN A 7 0.24 1.18 16.05
N ALA A 8 -0.82 1.92 16.36
CA ALA A 8 -1.23 3.08 15.53
C ALA A 8 -0.09 4.10 15.34
N GLU A 9 0.68 4.41 16.39
CA GLU A 9 1.78 5.36 16.32
C GLU A 9 2.91 4.87 15.41
N GLU A 10 3.30 3.60 15.56
CA GLU A 10 4.35 3.00 14.72
C GLU A 10 3.92 2.95 13.26
N ALA A 11 2.67 2.55 12.99
CA ALA A 11 2.13 2.47 11.65
C ALA A 11 2.04 3.85 10.98
N VAL A 12 1.45 4.83 11.67
CA VAL A 12 1.31 6.19 11.11
C VAL A 12 2.66 6.85 10.89
N ASN A 13 3.64 6.65 11.78
CA ASN A 13 5.00 7.14 11.59
C ASN A 13 5.67 6.49 10.37
N LEU A 14 5.52 5.18 10.17
CA LEU A 14 6.02 4.50 8.98
C LEU A 14 5.40 5.12 7.71
N TYR A 15 4.08 5.25 7.66
CA TYR A 15 3.38 5.73 6.47
C TYR A 15 3.70 7.19 6.15
N THR A 16 3.68 8.07 7.16
CA THR A 16 3.94 9.51 6.93
C THR A 16 5.39 9.83 6.59
N ASN A 17 6.34 8.97 7.01
CA ASN A 17 7.74 9.10 6.60
C ASN A 17 8.03 8.48 5.22
N LEU A 18 7.27 7.44 4.84
CA LEU A 18 7.49 6.73 3.58
C LEU A 18 6.87 7.46 2.38
N PHE A 19 5.64 7.96 2.53
CA PHE A 19 4.87 8.52 1.43
C PHE A 19 4.87 10.05 1.41
N GLN A 20 5.00 10.60 0.22
CA GLN A 20 4.81 12.04 -0.01
C GLN A 20 3.36 12.45 0.25
N ASN A 21 3.13 13.76 0.49
CA ASN A 21 1.81 14.31 0.83
C ASN A 21 1.15 13.57 1.99
N SER A 22 1.96 13.27 3.01
CA SER A 22 1.54 12.55 4.21
C SER A 22 2.10 13.23 5.44
N LYS A 23 1.29 13.37 6.48
CA LYS A 23 1.67 14.03 7.74
C LYS A 23 0.73 13.68 8.88
N ILE A 24 1.21 13.79 10.09
CA ILE A 24 0.38 13.72 11.29
C ILE A 24 -0.25 15.11 11.52
N ASP A 25 -1.57 15.15 11.68
CA ASP A 25 -2.29 16.39 11.97
C ASP A 25 -2.52 16.56 13.48
N ASN A 26 -2.94 15.48 14.18
CA ASN A 26 -3.25 15.54 15.60
C ASN A 26 -3.07 14.18 16.28
N VAL A 27 -2.68 14.18 17.54
CA VAL A 27 -2.55 12.97 18.38
C VAL A 27 -3.39 13.16 19.64
N PHE A 28 -4.41 12.31 19.80
CA PHE A 28 -5.26 12.29 20.99
C PHE A 28 -4.81 11.19 21.96
N LYS A 29 -4.53 11.59 23.21
CA LYS A 29 -4.07 10.69 24.26
C LYS A 29 -5.15 10.43 25.29
N GLN A 30 -5.11 9.24 25.88
CA GLN A 30 -5.90 8.89 27.06
C GLN A 30 -5.33 9.54 28.33
N PRO A 31 -6.10 9.57 29.44
CA PRO A 31 -5.62 10.13 30.71
C PRO A 31 -4.36 9.45 31.27
N ASP A 32 -4.11 8.19 30.92
CA ASP A 32 -2.93 7.41 31.29
C ASP A 32 -1.68 7.73 30.42
N GLY A 33 -1.85 8.62 29.42
CA GLY A 33 -0.79 9.04 28.49
C GLY A 33 -0.67 8.20 27.23
N GLY A 34 -1.39 7.07 27.13
CA GLY A 34 -1.42 6.23 25.94
C GLY A 34 -2.12 6.92 24.77
N VAL A 35 -1.66 6.69 23.55
CA VAL A 35 -2.32 7.23 22.35
C VAL A 35 -3.59 6.44 22.06
N LEU A 36 -4.71 7.14 21.93
CA LEU A 36 -5.99 6.57 21.52
C LEU A 36 -6.18 6.70 20.01
N THR A 37 -6.14 7.92 19.48
CA THR A 37 -6.29 8.17 18.05
C THR A 37 -5.23 9.10 17.48
N ILE A 38 -4.97 8.95 16.20
CA ILE A 38 -4.10 9.84 15.42
C ILE A 38 -4.86 10.25 14.17
N ASP A 39 -5.09 11.55 14.01
CA ASP A 39 -5.56 12.12 12.76
C ASP A 39 -4.34 12.36 11.86
N PHE A 40 -4.37 11.86 10.65
CA PHE A 40 -3.26 11.99 9.73
C PHE A 40 -3.71 12.06 8.26
N GLU A 41 -2.85 12.59 7.46
CA GLU A 41 -2.97 12.60 6.00
C GLU A 41 -2.04 11.55 5.42
N LEU A 42 -2.53 10.74 4.51
CA LEU A 42 -1.79 9.74 3.77
C LEU A 42 -2.10 9.88 2.28
N LEU A 43 -1.08 10.15 1.49
CA LEU A 43 -1.21 10.36 0.03
C LEU A 43 -2.28 11.43 -0.31
N GLY A 44 -2.39 12.47 0.50
CA GLY A 44 -3.36 13.56 0.34
C GLY A 44 -4.78 13.25 0.84
N LEU A 45 -5.03 12.07 1.43
CA LEU A 45 -6.32 11.70 2.01
C LEU A 45 -6.29 11.68 3.53
N LYS A 46 -7.38 12.12 4.16
CA LYS A 46 -7.52 12.13 5.62
C LYS A 46 -7.92 10.77 6.17
N TYR A 47 -7.21 10.34 7.19
CA TYR A 47 -7.42 9.10 7.93
C TYR A 47 -7.42 9.35 9.43
N VAL A 48 -8.01 8.42 10.16
CA VAL A 48 -7.89 8.31 11.62
C VAL A 48 -7.33 6.92 11.92
N ALA A 49 -6.23 6.85 12.65
CA ALA A 49 -5.73 5.60 13.24
C ALA A 49 -6.23 5.49 14.68
N LEU A 50 -6.73 4.33 15.08
CA LEU A 50 -7.25 4.05 16.42
C LEU A 50 -6.48 2.86 17.01
N ASN A 51 -6.01 3.02 18.24
CA ASN A 51 -5.59 1.90 19.09
C ASN A 51 -6.81 1.33 19.82
N GLY A 52 -7.55 0.46 19.13
CA GLY A 52 -8.85 -0.07 19.59
C GLY A 52 -8.77 -1.44 20.26
N GLY A 53 -7.57 -2.02 20.38
CA GLY A 53 -7.39 -3.38 20.90
C GLY A 53 -7.50 -4.46 19.78
N ASP A 54 -7.60 -5.71 20.19
CA ASP A 54 -7.50 -6.89 19.32
C ASP A 54 -8.86 -7.43 18.83
N MET A 55 -9.94 -6.66 19.03
CA MET A 55 -11.30 -7.07 18.64
C MET A 55 -11.44 -7.21 17.11
N PHE A 56 -10.79 -6.36 16.34
CA PHE A 56 -10.83 -6.36 14.87
C PHE A 56 -9.42 -6.39 14.29
N SER A 57 -9.31 -6.99 13.10
CA SER A 57 -8.08 -7.02 12.30
C SER A 57 -8.36 -6.62 10.87
N PHE A 58 -7.32 -6.16 10.16
CA PHE A 58 -7.43 -5.84 8.74
C PHE A 58 -7.70 -7.09 7.91
N THR A 59 -8.44 -6.91 6.83
CA THR A 59 -8.64 -7.91 5.78
C THR A 59 -8.37 -7.30 4.42
N GLU A 60 -8.21 -8.14 3.40
CA GLU A 60 -8.01 -7.72 2.01
C GLU A 60 -9.24 -7.03 1.38
N ALA A 61 -10.38 -6.99 2.10
CA ALA A 61 -11.56 -6.21 1.68
C ALA A 61 -11.30 -4.71 1.64
N PHE A 62 -10.25 -4.24 2.33
CA PHE A 62 -9.75 -2.87 2.26
C PHE A 62 -8.26 -2.89 1.89
N SER A 63 -7.86 -2.03 0.98
CA SER A 63 -6.46 -1.81 0.63
C SER A 63 -6.20 -0.35 0.23
N VAL A 64 -4.98 0.10 0.46
CA VAL A 64 -4.51 1.40 -0.01
C VAL A 64 -3.78 1.21 -1.32
N ILE A 65 -4.22 1.90 -2.38
CA ILE A 65 -3.57 1.87 -3.69
C ILE A 65 -2.55 2.99 -3.77
N VAL A 66 -1.30 2.63 -4.02
CA VAL A 66 -0.19 3.54 -4.27
C VAL A 66 0.14 3.51 -5.76
N ARG A 67 -0.05 4.65 -6.43
CA ARG A 67 0.30 4.79 -7.85
C ARG A 67 1.75 5.26 -7.96
N CYS A 68 2.58 4.45 -8.63
CA CYS A 68 4.00 4.70 -8.81
C CYS A 68 4.29 5.20 -10.23
N ASN A 69 5.22 6.14 -10.35
CA ASN A 69 5.62 6.68 -11.65
C ASN A 69 6.52 5.74 -12.44
N ASP A 70 7.34 4.96 -11.73
CA ASP A 70 8.35 4.08 -12.32
C ASP A 70 8.69 2.89 -11.41
N GLN A 71 9.62 2.05 -11.85
CA GLN A 71 10.08 0.88 -11.09
C GLN A 71 10.77 1.26 -9.79
N ALA A 72 11.50 2.38 -9.76
CA ALA A 72 12.22 2.80 -8.56
C ALA A 72 11.27 3.14 -7.41
N GLU A 73 10.13 3.79 -7.72
CA GLU A 73 9.08 4.01 -6.72
C GLU A 73 8.40 2.70 -6.28
N VAL A 74 8.12 1.79 -7.23
CA VAL A 74 7.60 0.46 -6.90
C VAL A 74 8.52 -0.25 -5.92
N ASP A 75 9.81 -0.31 -6.22
CA ASP A 75 10.79 -0.99 -5.38
C ASP A 75 10.89 -0.34 -4.00
N LYS A 76 10.98 0.99 -3.94
CA LYS A 76 11.05 1.74 -2.68
C LYS A 76 9.88 1.42 -1.75
N TYR A 77 8.65 1.52 -2.25
CA TYR A 77 7.46 1.32 -1.41
C TYR A 77 7.24 -0.15 -1.08
N TRP A 78 7.45 -1.03 -2.06
CA TRP A 78 7.34 -2.48 -1.84
C TRP A 78 8.29 -2.96 -0.77
N ASP A 79 9.58 -2.66 -0.91
CA ASP A 79 10.62 -3.14 -0.01
C ASP A 79 10.42 -2.60 1.42
N ALA A 80 10.04 -1.31 1.56
CA ALA A 80 9.78 -0.72 2.86
C ALA A 80 8.56 -1.35 3.58
N LEU A 81 7.51 -1.74 2.85
CA LEU A 81 6.28 -2.27 3.44
C LEU A 81 6.34 -3.78 3.73
N VAL A 82 7.13 -4.57 2.97
CA VAL A 82 7.30 -6.00 3.25
C VAL A 82 8.36 -6.31 4.30
N THR A 83 9.19 -5.33 4.65
CA THR A 83 10.22 -5.48 5.68
C THR A 83 9.60 -5.69 7.06
N ASP A 84 10.33 -6.34 7.97
CA ASP A 84 10.02 -6.51 9.40
C ASP A 84 8.68 -7.22 9.70
N GLY A 85 8.26 -8.13 8.84
CA GLY A 85 7.06 -8.94 9.07
C GLY A 85 5.91 -8.68 8.11
N GLY A 86 6.09 -7.81 7.11
CA GLY A 86 5.20 -7.72 5.98
C GLY A 86 5.27 -8.96 5.10
N SER A 87 4.30 -9.14 4.22
CA SER A 87 4.23 -10.30 3.33
C SER A 87 3.83 -9.90 1.91
N PRO A 88 4.57 -10.39 0.89
CA PRO A 88 4.21 -10.18 -0.49
C PRO A 88 2.94 -10.96 -0.85
N GLY A 89 2.05 -10.32 -1.61
CA GLY A 89 0.90 -10.95 -2.26
C GLY A 89 1.17 -11.16 -3.76
N ARG A 90 0.11 -11.18 -4.56
CA ARG A 90 0.16 -11.30 -6.02
C ARG A 90 -0.28 -10.01 -6.71
N CYS A 91 0.13 -9.80 -7.95
CA CYS A 91 -0.34 -8.71 -8.80
C CYS A 91 -0.15 -7.31 -8.18
N GLY A 92 0.97 -7.08 -7.50
CA GLY A 92 1.25 -5.80 -6.84
C GLY A 92 0.63 -5.64 -5.45
N TRP A 93 -0.07 -6.65 -4.92
CA TRP A 93 -0.58 -6.65 -3.55
C TRP A 93 0.49 -7.08 -2.55
N LEU A 94 0.43 -6.49 -1.36
CA LEU A 94 1.20 -6.91 -0.19
C LEU A 94 0.43 -6.60 1.09
N LYS A 95 0.83 -7.20 2.20
CA LYS A 95 0.46 -6.76 3.55
C LYS A 95 1.70 -6.19 4.24
N ASP A 96 1.52 -5.09 4.96
CA ASP A 96 2.57 -4.61 5.84
C ASP A 96 2.61 -5.41 7.17
N LYS A 97 3.58 -5.10 8.00
CA LYS A 97 3.77 -5.77 9.30
C LYS A 97 2.61 -5.57 10.29
N PHE A 98 1.70 -4.62 10.03
CA PHE A 98 0.50 -4.38 10.82
C PHE A 98 -0.73 -5.10 10.26
N GLY A 99 -0.58 -5.77 9.11
CA GLY A 99 -1.65 -6.50 8.43
C GLY A 99 -2.48 -5.66 7.46
N LEU A 100 -2.19 -4.37 7.30
CA LEU A 100 -2.87 -3.52 6.32
C LEU A 100 -2.45 -3.92 4.90
N SER A 101 -3.43 -4.08 4.02
CA SER A 101 -3.21 -4.43 2.62
C SER A 101 -2.91 -3.20 1.78
N TRP A 102 -1.95 -3.34 0.88
CA TRP A 102 -1.51 -2.33 -0.06
C TRP A 102 -1.49 -2.89 -1.47
N GLN A 103 -1.68 -2.00 -2.44
CA GLN A 103 -1.47 -2.28 -3.86
C GLN A 103 -0.43 -1.30 -4.39
N ILE A 104 0.74 -1.78 -4.80
CA ILE A 104 1.82 -0.95 -5.33
C ILE A 104 1.79 -1.07 -6.85
N ILE A 105 1.23 -0.05 -7.51
CA ILE A 105 0.81 -0.12 -8.91
C ILE A 105 1.55 0.91 -9.75
N PRO A 106 2.46 0.50 -10.65
CA PRO A 106 3.09 1.41 -11.60
C PRO A 106 2.06 1.88 -12.66
N LYS A 107 2.17 3.13 -13.11
CA LYS A 107 1.29 3.69 -14.14
C LYS A 107 1.31 2.87 -15.44
N GLN A 108 2.45 2.28 -15.76
CA GLN A 108 2.65 1.42 -16.95
C GLN A 108 1.70 0.21 -16.97
N LEU A 109 1.29 -0.30 -15.79
CA LEU A 109 0.29 -1.37 -15.75
C LEU A 109 -1.01 -0.94 -16.43
N GLY A 110 -1.52 0.26 -16.09
CA GLY A 110 -2.73 0.80 -16.71
C GLY A 110 -2.59 1.02 -18.22
N GLU A 111 -1.42 1.48 -18.65
CA GLU A 111 -1.10 1.69 -20.05
C GLU A 111 -1.07 0.35 -20.84
N CYS A 112 -0.43 -0.68 -20.27
CA CYS A 112 -0.37 -2.01 -20.87
C CYS A 112 -1.73 -2.72 -20.93
N LEU A 113 -2.51 -2.66 -19.83
CA LEU A 113 -3.85 -3.25 -19.77
C LEU A 113 -4.85 -2.51 -20.64
N GLY A 114 -4.70 -1.19 -20.81
CA GLY A 114 -5.51 -0.35 -21.68
C GLY A 114 -5.08 -0.36 -23.15
N ASN A 115 -4.17 -1.26 -23.57
CA ASN A 115 -3.73 -1.35 -24.95
C ASN A 115 -4.92 -1.60 -25.89
N PRO A 116 -5.07 -0.83 -26.98
CA PRO A 116 -6.17 -0.99 -27.93
C PRO A 116 -6.16 -2.34 -28.66
N ASP A 117 -5.02 -3.01 -28.76
CA ASP A 117 -4.92 -4.39 -29.25
C ASP A 117 -5.31 -5.36 -28.11
N PRO A 118 -6.44 -6.09 -28.23
CA PRO A 118 -6.91 -7.00 -27.19
C PRO A 118 -5.93 -8.17 -26.93
N THR A 119 -5.12 -8.55 -27.93
CA THR A 119 -4.11 -9.59 -27.75
C THR A 119 -3.00 -9.11 -26.82
N LYS A 120 -2.54 -7.87 -27.01
CA LYS A 120 -1.52 -7.24 -26.17
C LYS A 120 -2.04 -6.94 -24.77
N SER A 121 -3.26 -6.41 -24.64
CA SER A 121 -3.92 -6.21 -23.35
C SER A 121 -4.03 -7.53 -22.56
N LYS A 122 -4.43 -8.62 -23.23
CA LYS A 122 -4.49 -9.96 -22.61
C LYS A 122 -3.11 -10.47 -22.21
N ALA A 123 -2.08 -10.23 -23.03
CA ALA A 123 -0.71 -10.61 -22.70
C ALA A 123 -0.19 -9.87 -21.46
N ALA A 124 -0.47 -8.57 -21.33
CA ALA A 124 -0.15 -7.79 -20.15
C ALA A 124 -0.86 -8.33 -18.89
N MET A 125 -2.15 -8.69 -19.00
CA MET A 125 -2.91 -9.30 -17.92
C MET A 125 -2.27 -10.62 -17.48
N ASN A 126 -1.90 -11.48 -18.41
CA ASN A 126 -1.26 -12.76 -18.10
C ASN A 126 0.10 -12.55 -17.42
N ALA A 127 0.91 -11.59 -17.89
CA ALA A 127 2.18 -11.24 -17.26
C ALA A 127 1.96 -10.77 -15.82
N MET A 128 1.05 -9.81 -15.58
CA MET A 128 0.69 -9.33 -14.26
C MET A 128 0.27 -10.46 -13.32
N MET A 129 -0.57 -11.40 -13.79
CA MET A 129 -1.06 -12.52 -12.99
C MET A 129 0.05 -13.47 -12.53
N GLY A 130 1.18 -13.49 -13.22
CA GLY A 130 2.38 -14.26 -12.84
C GLY A 130 3.26 -13.56 -11.79
N MET A 131 3.06 -12.27 -11.56
CA MET A 131 3.94 -11.45 -10.71
C MET A 131 3.45 -11.39 -9.26
N SER A 132 4.38 -11.17 -8.34
CA SER A 132 4.14 -10.68 -6.99
C SER A 132 4.38 -9.16 -6.98
N LYS A 133 5.63 -8.70 -6.85
CA LYS A 133 6.00 -7.31 -7.15
C LYS A 133 5.86 -7.09 -8.67
N LEU A 134 5.25 -5.99 -9.07
CA LEU A 134 5.11 -5.66 -10.49
C LEU A 134 6.43 -5.18 -11.06
N ILE A 135 6.84 -5.76 -12.19
CA ILE A 135 8.07 -5.43 -12.91
C ILE A 135 7.71 -4.73 -14.22
N VAL A 136 7.98 -3.44 -14.28
CA VAL A 136 7.60 -2.58 -15.41
C VAL A 136 8.14 -3.11 -16.74
N SER A 137 9.42 -3.50 -16.77
CA SER A 137 10.05 -4.02 -18.00
C SER A 137 9.39 -5.30 -18.53
N GLU A 138 8.88 -6.16 -17.66
CA GLU A 138 8.18 -7.38 -18.06
C GLU A 138 6.76 -7.08 -18.57
N LEU A 139 6.06 -6.11 -17.96
CA LEU A 139 4.76 -5.62 -18.43
C LEU A 139 4.89 -5.03 -19.84
N GLU A 140 5.88 -4.15 -20.04
CA GLU A 140 6.15 -3.53 -21.35
C GLU A 140 6.60 -4.54 -22.41
N ALA A 141 7.39 -5.54 -22.02
CA ALA A 141 7.80 -6.61 -22.93
C ALA A 141 6.62 -7.45 -23.42
N ALA A 142 5.63 -7.68 -22.58
CA ALA A 142 4.44 -8.46 -22.90
C ALA A 142 3.55 -7.81 -23.97
N VAL A 143 3.67 -6.49 -24.20
CA VAL A 143 2.85 -5.74 -25.17
C VAL A 143 3.62 -5.32 -26.43
N LYS A 144 4.86 -5.75 -26.59
CA LYS A 144 5.66 -5.53 -27.81
C LYS A 144 5.25 -6.50 -28.90
#